data_3d0b62aad4f9c2ea8f1d475fc4811cd1
#
_entry.id   3d0b62aad4f9c2ea8f1d475fc4811cd1
#
_cell.length_a   1.000
_cell.length_b   1.000
_cell.length_c   1.000
_cell.angle_alpha   90.00
_cell.angle_beta   90.00
_cell.angle_gamma   90.00
#
_symmetry.space_group_name_H-M   'P 1'
#
loop_
_entity.id
_entity.type
_entity.pdbx_description
1 polymer ?
#
loop_
_entity_poly.entity_id
_entity_poly.type
_entity_poly.pdbx_seq_one_letter_code
_entity_poly.pdbx_strand_id
1 'polypeptide(L)'
;MKTKFQILIILIISVFSCTNQNKKQEKMITDSSNNNPLFCDPVSGVCEIPNNNSTKELITEATEKPIKVIYFTDPICSSCWGIEPQLRKLKLEYGNAVEIEYRMGGLLPDWNYSGGGINKPSDVAHHWDEASRYYEMPIDGDVWLEDPLNSSYPPSIAFKAAQLQSEEKAVLFMRELREMVFLHKKNISKWQNIINAAKNVELDLDQLQKDYENKAQILFAEDLKLAKEYGVRGFPTMFFVDNKGNNEMVYGSQPYSSYESATLSIFPTVKKEEYSKDWESLFRNFNSLTLKEFSELSNMGKSESEKLLDELYSKEKLKKVTTKNGSLWIINLTEI
;
A
#
# COMPACT_ATOMS: atom_id res chain seq x y z
N MET A 1 -82.48 45.69 23.77
CA MET A 1 -81.10 46.14 24.03
C MET A 1 -80.17 45.11 23.47
N LYS A 2 -79.65 45.30 22.24
CA LYS A 2 -78.68 44.40 21.60
C LYS A 2 -77.72 45.30 20.89
N THR A 3 -76.52 45.44 21.46
CA THR A 3 -75.43 46.20 20.93
C THR A 3 -74.64 45.31 19.95
N LYS A 4 -74.59 45.72 18.68
CA LYS A 4 -73.81 45.10 17.65
C LYS A 4 -72.38 45.62 17.75
N PHE A 5 -71.41 44.72 17.96
CA PHE A 5 -70.02 45.01 17.78
C PHE A 5 -69.58 44.57 16.38
N GLN A 6 -69.17 45.55 15.60
CA GLN A 6 -68.52 45.32 14.33
C GLN A 6 -67.05 45.04 14.54
N ILE A 7 -66.57 43.87 14.14
CA ILE A 7 -65.14 43.54 14.16
C ILE A 7 -64.57 43.91 12.79
N LEU A 8 -63.69 44.90 12.83
CA LEU A 8 -62.90 45.34 11.69
C LEU A 8 -61.72 44.35 11.50
N ILE A 9 -61.77 43.55 10.41
CA ILE A 9 -60.69 42.66 10.03
C ILE A 9 -59.66 43.50 9.28
N ILE A 10 -58.53 43.78 9.92
CA ILE A 10 -57.34 44.35 9.28
C ILE A 10 -56.55 43.20 8.69
N LEU A 11 -56.54 43.12 7.33
CA LEU A 11 -55.68 42.21 6.59
C LEU A 11 -54.24 42.72 6.65
N ILE A 12 -53.40 42.13 7.49
CA ILE A 12 -51.96 42.36 7.48
C ILE A 12 -51.39 41.41 6.42
N ILE A 13 -51.03 41.97 5.27
CA ILE A 13 -50.26 41.27 4.24
C ILE A 13 -48.79 41.23 4.77
N SER A 14 -48.44 40.15 5.40
CA SER A 14 -47.03 39.85 5.70
C SER A 14 -46.32 39.43 4.42
N VAL A 15 -45.55 40.36 3.89
CA VAL A 15 -44.59 40.10 2.82
C VAL A 15 -43.49 39.22 3.42
N PHE A 16 -43.52 37.91 3.17
CA PHE A 16 -42.40 37.03 3.45
C PHE A 16 -41.27 37.40 2.51
N SER A 17 -40.36 38.25 2.97
CA SER A 17 -39.09 38.44 2.35
C SER A 17 -38.25 37.16 2.61
N CYS A 18 -38.10 36.32 1.61
CA CYS A 18 -37.15 35.23 1.62
C CYS A 18 -35.75 35.85 1.64
N THR A 19 -35.22 36.10 2.80
CA THR A 19 -33.77 36.28 2.97
C THR A 19 -33.14 34.93 2.77
N ASN A 20 -32.54 34.79 1.62
CA ASN A 20 -31.63 33.71 1.26
C ASN A 20 -30.43 33.79 2.22
N GLN A 21 -30.52 33.13 3.37
CA GLN A 21 -29.36 32.86 4.20
C GLN A 21 -28.53 31.82 3.44
N ASN A 22 -27.64 32.31 2.57
CA ASN A 22 -26.45 31.60 2.20
C ASN A 22 -25.72 31.24 3.51
N LYS A 23 -26.02 30.06 4.05
CA LYS A 23 -25.07 29.36 4.87
C LYS A 23 -23.84 29.20 3.99
N LYS A 24 -22.89 30.11 4.14
CA LYS A 24 -21.49 29.83 3.87
C LYS A 24 -21.18 28.55 4.62
N GLN A 25 -21.27 27.43 3.94
CA GLN A 25 -20.47 26.28 4.29
C GLN A 25 -19.07 26.84 4.28
N GLU A 26 -18.51 27.09 5.43
CA GLU A 26 -17.08 27.15 5.61
C GLU A 26 -16.58 25.81 5.11
N LYS A 27 -16.22 25.80 3.84
CA LYS A 27 -15.32 24.82 3.29
C LYS A 27 -14.11 24.95 4.22
N MET A 28 -13.96 24.03 5.17
CA MET A 28 -12.65 23.75 5.72
C MET A 28 -11.78 23.51 4.49
N ILE A 29 -11.06 24.55 4.13
CA ILE A 29 -9.87 24.39 3.31
C ILE A 29 -8.95 23.66 4.26
N THR A 30 -9.02 22.34 4.23
CA THR A 30 -7.92 21.53 4.70
C THR A 30 -6.77 21.98 3.83
N ASP A 31 -5.89 22.70 4.45
CA ASP A 31 -4.65 23.19 3.87
C ASP A 31 -3.93 21.95 3.35
N SER A 32 -4.03 21.71 2.04
CA SER A 32 -3.45 20.55 1.35
C SER A 32 -1.94 20.70 1.16
N SER A 33 -1.29 21.45 2.04
CA SER A 33 0.15 21.66 2.05
C SER A 33 0.91 20.66 2.92
N ASN A 34 0.30 19.52 3.26
CA ASN A 34 0.99 18.41 3.93
C ASN A 34 1.81 17.60 2.90
N ASN A 35 2.86 18.22 2.36
CA ASN A 35 3.80 17.58 1.43
C ASN A 35 4.86 16.74 2.17
N ASN A 36 4.49 15.98 3.19
CA ASN A 36 5.45 15.11 3.86
C ASN A 36 5.35 13.68 3.31
N PRO A 37 6.41 13.15 2.67
CA PRO A 37 6.40 11.83 2.07
C PRO A 37 6.23 10.68 3.08
N LEU A 38 6.44 10.92 4.37
CA LEU A 38 6.26 9.92 5.42
C LEU A 38 4.87 9.95 6.05
N PHE A 39 4.05 10.95 5.72
CA PHE A 39 2.68 11.01 6.16
C PHE A 39 1.82 10.11 5.28
N CYS A 40 1.47 8.96 5.82
CA CYS A 40 0.46 8.10 5.22
C CYS A 40 -0.89 8.47 5.82
N ASP A 41 -1.70 9.20 5.06
CA ASP A 41 -3.04 9.57 5.49
C ASP A 41 -3.94 8.31 5.52
N PRO A 42 -4.41 7.87 6.70
CA PRO A 42 -5.26 6.68 6.80
C PRO A 42 -6.62 6.87 6.13
N VAL A 43 -7.11 8.10 5.96
CA VAL A 43 -8.42 8.36 5.33
C VAL A 43 -8.33 8.21 3.82
N SER A 44 -7.29 8.74 3.17
CA SER A 44 -7.04 8.57 1.74
C SER A 44 -6.31 7.26 1.42
N GLY A 45 -5.67 6.65 2.42
CA GLY A 45 -4.84 5.45 2.25
C GLY A 45 -3.59 5.67 1.40
N VAL A 46 -3.03 6.89 1.40
CA VAL A 46 -1.91 7.29 0.56
C VAL A 46 -0.75 7.81 1.39
N CYS A 47 0.47 7.40 1.04
CA CYS A 47 1.69 8.05 1.47
C CYS A 47 2.13 9.01 0.35
N GLU A 48 2.12 10.32 0.61
CA GLU A 48 2.37 11.34 -0.42
C GLU A 48 3.86 11.56 -0.69
N ILE A 49 4.17 12.00 -1.92
CA ILE A 49 5.51 12.45 -2.32
C ILE A 49 5.50 13.95 -2.66
N PRO A 50 6.64 14.67 -2.49
CA PRO A 50 6.71 16.10 -2.79
C PRO A 50 6.44 16.39 -4.27
N ASN A 51 5.47 17.25 -4.46
CA ASN A 51 5.01 17.97 -5.65
C ASN A 51 5.54 17.57 -7.04
N ASN A 52 4.69 16.92 -7.85
CA ASN A 52 4.97 16.69 -9.28
C ASN A 52 3.73 16.96 -10.14
N ASN A 53 3.81 17.97 -11.00
CA ASN A 53 2.79 18.30 -12.00
C ASN A 53 3.30 17.97 -13.39
N SER A 54 3.07 16.74 -13.85
CA SER A 54 3.17 16.42 -15.29
C SER A 54 2.37 15.16 -15.59
N THR A 55 1.62 15.16 -16.66
CA THR A 55 0.90 14.01 -17.20
C THR A 55 1.49 13.65 -18.57
N LYS A 56 1.87 12.40 -18.74
CA LYS A 56 2.34 11.82 -20.00
C LYS A 56 1.45 10.63 -20.36
N GLU A 57 1.24 10.36 -21.63
CA GLU A 57 0.59 9.13 -22.07
C GLU A 57 1.41 7.92 -21.60
N LEU A 58 0.68 6.93 -21.08
CA LEU A 58 1.27 5.66 -20.62
C LEU A 58 1.73 4.85 -21.84
N ILE A 59 3.03 4.76 -22.04
CA ILE A 59 3.63 3.90 -23.07
C ILE A 59 4.15 2.65 -22.35
N THR A 60 3.58 1.50 -22.67
CA THR A 60 4.00 0.21 -22.09
C THR A 60 4.66 -0.65 -23.16
N GLU A 61 5.73 -1.35 -22.78
CA GLU A 61 6.23 -2.45 -23.57
C GLU A 61 5.18 -3.58 -23.58
N ALA A 62 5.08 -4.28 -24.69
CA ALA A 62 4.18 -5.42 -24.83
C ALA A 62 4.54 -6.51 -23.82
N THR A 63 3.54 -7.01 -23.08
CA THR A 63 3.67 -8.10 -22.14
C THR A 63 3.06 -9.38 -22.71
N GLU A 64 3.47 -10.53 -22.18
CA GLU A 64 2.82 -11.82 -22.52
C GLU A 64 1.39 -11.87 -21.98
N LYS A 65 1.10 -11.15 -20.90
CA LYS A 65 -0.23 -11.07 -20.28
C LYS A 65 -1.01 -9.87 -20.81
N PRO A 66 -2.35 -9.98 -20.93
CA PRO A 66 -3.18 -8.91 -21.51
C PRO A 66 -3.22 -7.62 -20.69
N ILE A 67 -2.90 -7.67 -19.39
CA ILE A 67 -2.93 -6.53 -18.50
C ILE A 67 -1.58 -6.39 -17.80
N LYS A 68 -0.95 -5.22 -17.95
CA LYS A 68 0.18 -4.82 -17.13
C LYS A 68 -0.31 -3.88 -16.03
N VAL A 69 0.07 -4.13 -14.79
CA VAL A 69 -0.15 -3.22 -13.65
C VAL A 69 1.17 -2.58 -13.28
N ILE A 70 1.33 -1.29 -13.62
CA ILE A 70 2.49 -0.50 -13.21
C ILE A 70 2.24 -0.03 -11.78
N TYR A 71 2.95 -0.61 -10.83
CA TYR A 71 2.76 -0.38 -9.40
C TYR A 71 3.88 0.46 -8.82
N PHE A 72 3.58 1.73 -8.55
CA PHE A 72 4.47 2.62 -7.80
C PHE A 72 4.32 2.39 -6.31
N THR A 73 5.44 2.05 -5.68
CA THR A 73 5.51 1.62 -4.27
C THR A 73 6.83 2.04 -3.63
N ASP A 74 6.97 1.76 -2.33
CA ASP A 74 8.22 1.98 -1.59
C ASP A 74 8.36 0.91 -0.48
N PRO A 75 9.56 0.46 -0.13
CA PRO A 75 9.78 -0.57 0.89
C PRO A 75 9.23 -0.18 2.28
N ILE A 76 9.22 1.12 2.62
CA ILE A 76 8.75 1.62 3.92
C ILE A 76 7.35 2.26 3.87
N CYS A 77 6.63 2.12 2.77
CA CYS A 77 5.28 2.64 2.62
C CYS A 77 4.29 1.77 3.41
N SER A 78 3.77 2.28 4.53
CA SER A 78 2.79 1.56 5.38
C SER A 78 1.47 1.29 4.67
N SER A 79 1.00 2.21 3.80
CA SER A 79 -0.19 1.99 2.96
C SER A 79 0.05 0.89 1.92
N CYS A 80 1.26 0.79 1.38
CA CYS A 80 1.64 -0.29 0.46
C CYS A 80 1.71 -1.65 1.16
N TRP A 81 2.12 -1.68 2.43
CA TRP A 81 2.01 -2.86 3.27
C TRP A 81 0.54 -3.20 3.55
N GLY A 82 -0.28 -2.18 3.80
CA GLY A 82 -1.71 -2.31 4.07
C GLY A 82 -2.51 -2.97 2.95
N ILE A 83 -2.08 -2.87 1.69
CA ILE A 83 -2.76 -3.47 0.54
C ILE A 83 -2.22 -4.84 0.11
N GLU A 84 -1.27 -5.42 0.84
CA GLU A 84 -0.75 -6.76 0.52
C GLU A 84 -1.86 -7.82 0.41
N PRO A 85 -2.91 -7.86 1.27
CA PRO A 85 -4.02 -8.80 1.10
C PRO A 85 -4.70 -8.67 -0.27
N GLN A 86 -4.94 -7.46 -0.76
CA GLN A 86 -5.57 -7.18 -2.05
C GLN A 86 -4.68 -7.61 -3.23
N LEU A 87 -3.36 -7.32 -3.15
CA LEU A 87 -2.40 -7.72 -4.18
C LEU A 87 -2.27 -9.24 -4.29
N ARG A 88 -2.20 -9.92 -3.16
CA ARG A 88 -2.14 -11.39 -3.10
C ARG A 88 -3.41 -12.01 -3.68
N LYS A 89 -4.57 -11.46 -3.34
CA LYS A 89 -5.85 -11.91 -3.89
C LYS A 89 -5.93 -11.68 -5.39
N LEU A 90 -5.52 -10.49 -5.88
CA LEU A 90 -5.46 -10.19 -7.31
C LEU A 90 -4.55 -11.17 -8.06
N LYS A 91 -3.40 -11.52 -7.47
CA LYS A 91 -2.48 -12.50 -8.04
C LYS A 91 -3.08 -13.92 -8.10
N LEU A 92 -3.86 -14.33 -7.09
CA LEU A 92 -4.52 -15.63 -7.08
C LEU A 92 -5.70 -15.71 -8.06
N GLU A 93 -6.47 -14.62 -8.19
CA GLU A 93 -7.71 -14.62 -8.99
C GLU A 93 -7.50 -14.20 -10.44
N TYR A 94 -6.44 -13.45 -10.76
CA TYR A 94 -6.18 -12.89 -12.10
C TYR A 94 -4.72 -12.99 -12.55
N GLY A 95 -3.90 -13.78 -11.84
CA GLY A 95 -2.47 -13.88 -12.12
C GLY A 95 -2.12 -14.41 -13.50
N ASN A 96 -3.02 -15.14 -14.16
CA ASN A 96 -2.88 -15.58 -15.55
C ASN A 96 -3.00 -14.43 -16.56
N ALA A 97 -3.72 -13.37 -16.22
CA ALA A 97 -3.99 -12.23 -17.09
C ALA A 97 -3.28 -10.94 -16.68
N VAL A 98 -2.86 -10.84 -15.41
CA VAL A 98 -2.26 -9.64 -14.83
C VAL A 98 -0.77 -9.87 -14.55
N GLU A 99 0.07 -8.97 -15.06
CA GLU A 99 1.47 -8.85 -14.70
C GLU A 99 1.68 -7.59 -13.88
N ILE A 100 2.29 -7.71 -12.69
CA ILE A 100 2.57 -6.55 -11.83
C ILE A 100 4.03 -6.16 -11.99
N GLU A 101 4.26 -4.96 -12.53
CA GLU A 101 5.56 -4.34 -12.66
C GLU A 101 5.78 -3.36 -11.51
N TYR A 102 6.76 -3.66 -10.64
CA TYR A 102 7.08 -2.84 -9.48
C TYR A 102 8.02 -1.70 -9.83
N ARG A 103 7.62 -0.46 -9.49
CA ARG A 103 8.39 0.76 -9.64
C ARG A 103 8.62 1.42 -8.29
N MET A 104 9.87 1.75 -7.98
CA MET A 104 10.24 2.34 -6.70
C MET A 104 10.00 3.85 -6.72
N GLY A 105 9.25 4.35 -5.72
CA GLY A 105 8.83 5.75 -5.68
C GLY A 105 9.74 6.68 -4.90
N GLY A 106 10.60 6.17 -4.02
CA GLY A 106 11.54 6.99 -3.25
C GLY A 106 10.87 7.87 -2.21
N LEU A 107 10.06 7.26 -1.33
CA LEU A 107 9.23 7.95 -0.34
C LEU A 107 10.02 8.85 0.62
N LEU A 108 11.20 8.42 1.07
CA LEU A 108 12.07 9.16 1.97
C LEU A 108 13.47 9.31 1.35
N PRO A 109 13.76 10.40 0.64
CA PRO A 109 15.12 10.65 0.15
C PRO A 109 16.11 10.88 1.29
N ASP A 110 15.79 11.77 2.22
CA ASP A 110 16.54 12.11 3.42
C ASP A 110 15.67 12.91 4.42
N TRP A 111 16.25 13.32 5.56
CA TRP A 111 15.58 14.11 6.59
C TRP A 111 15.75 15.64 6.44
N ASN A 112 16.30 16.13 5.33
CA ASN A 112 16.34 17.58 5.06
C ASN A 112 14.96 18.14 4.72
N TYR A 113 14.00 17.25 4.54
CA TYR A 113 12.61 17.55 4.24
C TYR A 113 11.76 17.49 5.51
N SER A 114 10.98 18.54 5.77
CA SER A 114 10.03 18.60 6.87
C SER A 114 8.68 19.14 6.38
N GLY A 115 7.59 18.58 6.88
CA GLY A 115 6.23 19.00 6.53
C GLY A 115 5.18 18.07 7.12
N GLY A 116 3.91 18.43 7.06
CA GLY A 116 2.80 17.59 7.51
C GLY A 116 2.83 17.13 8.96
N GLY A 117 3.54 17.86 9.85
CA GLY A 117 3.67 17.46 11.26
C GLY A 117 4.76 16.43 11.53
N ILE A 118 5.47 15.91 10.50
CA ILE A 118 6.60 15.00 10.65
C ILE A 118 7.89 15.77 10.37
N ASN A 119 8.69 15.98 11.40
CA ASN A 119 9.94 16.73 11.32
C ASN A 119 11.17 15.90 11.72
N LYS A 120 10.94 14.75 12.31
CA LYS A 120 11.98 13.85 12.83
C LYS A 120 11.46 12.40 12.83
N PRO A 121 12.35 11.42 12.87
CA PRO A 121 11.99 9.99 12.86
C PRO A 121 10.94 9.59 13.90
N SER A 122 11.03 10.12 15.13
CA SER A 122 10.08 9.77 16.20
C SER A 122 8.63 10.16 15.91
N ASP A 123 8.41 11.12 15.04
CA ASP A 123 7.04 11.54 14.68
C ASP A 123 6.35 10.46 13.81
N VAL A 124 7.13 9.66 13.05
CA VAL A 124 6.64 8.57 12.21
C VAL A 124 6.13 7.39 13.03
N ALA A 125 6.72 7.13 14.22
CA ALA A 125 6.37 5.97 15.04
C ALA A 125 4.88 5.90 15.34
N HIS A 126 4.29 7.00 15.77
CA HIS A 126 2.86 7.09 16.08
C HIS A 126 1.98 6.87 14.84
N HIS A 127 2.35 7.48 13.71
CA HIS A 127 1.62 7.31 12.44
C HIS A 127 1.64 5.86 11.95
N TRP A 128 2.74 5.14 12.16
CA TRP A 128 2.83 3.72 11.80
C TRP A 128 1.94 2.85 12.70
N ASP A 129 1.84 3.16 13.98
CA ASP A 129 0.91 2.48 14.88
C ASP A 129 -0.56 2.77 14.53
N GLU A 130 -0.87 3.97 14.07
CA GLU A 130 -2.20 4.31 13.54
C GLU A 130 -2.49 3.56 12.23
N ALA A 131 -1.55 3.54 11.31
CA ALA A 131 -1.66 2.81 10.05
C ALA A 131 -1.88 1.30 10.31
N SER A 132 -1.20 0.73 11.31
CA SER A 132 -1.42 -0.67 11.70
C SER A 132 -2.86 -0.94 12.10
N ARG A 133 -3.47 -0.06 12.91
CA ARG A 133 -4.87 -0.19 13.31
C ARG A 133 -5.84 0.00 12.14
N TYR A 134 -5.55 0.96 11.27
CA TYR A 134 -6.39 1.27 10.12
C TYR A 134 -6.42 0.14 9.09
N TYR A 135 -5.25 -0.39 8.73
CA TYR A 135 -5.12 -1.48 7.74
C TYR A 135 -5.35 -2.87 8.33
N GLU A 136 -5.42 -2.98 9.67
CA GLU A 136 -5.43 -4.28 10.37
C GLU A 136 -4.20 -5.16 10.01
N MET A 137 -3.15 -4.53 9.52
CA MET A 137 -1.87 -5.17 9.22
C MET A 137 -0.86 -4.84 10.33
N PRO A 138 -0.11 -5.81 10.87
CA PRO A 138 0.83 -5.54 11.94
C PRO A 138 1.96 -4.62 11.46
N ILE A 139 2.14 -3.51 12.18
CA ILE A 139 3.25 -2.57 12.00
C ILE A 139 3.73 -2.15 13.40
N ASP A 140 4.99 -2.31 13.69
CA ASP A 140 5.63 -1.83 14.90
C ASP A 140 6.40 -0.53 14.59
N GLY A 141 5.83 0.60 14.98
CA GLY A 141 6.42 1.93 14.74
C GLY A 141 7.69 2.21 15.53
N ASP A 142 8.03 1.37 16.53
CA ASP A 142 9.18 1.62 17.41
C ASP A 142 10.53 1.53 16.69
N VAL A 143 10.61 0.99 15.49
CA VAL A 143 11.82 1.10 14.65
C VAL A 143 12.29 2.55 14.51
N TRP A 144 11.33 3.51 14.42
CA TRP A 144 11.62 4.93 14.31
C TRP A 144 12.13 5.58 15.60
N LEU A 145 11.96 4.89 16.73
CA LEU A 145 12.48 5.30 18.05
C LEU A 145 13.82 4.63 18.37
N GLU A 146 13.97 3.37 17.99
CA GLU A 146 15.10 2.52 18.38
C GLU A 146 16.26 2.55 17.37
N ASP A 147 15.94 2.48 16.06
CA ASP A 147 16.92 2.45 14.97
C ASP A 147 16.33 3.07 13.69
N PRO A 148 16.12 4.40 13.68
CA PRO A 148 15.41 5.09 12.61
C PRO A 148 16.15 5.00 11.27
N LEU A 149 15.35 4.89 10.19
CA LEU A 149 15.87 4.94 8.84
C LEU A 149 16.23 6.37 8.44
N ASN A 150 17.34 6.52 7.75
CA ASN A 150 17.76 7.82 7.19
C ASN A 150 17.20 8.06 5.80
N SER A 151 16.86 7.00 5.07
CA SER A 151 16.36 7.05 3.70
C SER A 151 15.69 5.74 3.31
N SER A 152 14.71 5.78 2.40
CA SER A 152 14.16 4.60 1.72
C SER A 152 14.90 4.25 0.41
N TYR A 153 15.86 5.08 -0.01
CA TYR A 153 16.62 4.86 -1.24
C TYR A 153 17.47 3.59 -1.22
N PRO A 154 18.24 3.29 -0.14
CA PRO A 154 19.04 2.07 -0.12
C PRO A 154 18.21 0.79 -0.36
N PRO A 155 17.09 0.50 0.34
CA PRO A 155 16.31 -0.69 0.06
C PRO A 155 15.59 -0.63 -1.30
N SER A 156 15.23 0.55 -1.82
CA SER A 156 14.66 0.72 -3.17
C SER A 156 15.68 0.37 -4.26
N ILE A 157 16.91 0.83 -4.14
CA ILE A 157 18.01 0.49 -5.05
C ILE A 157 18.32 -1.00 -4.97
N ALA A 158 18.37 -1.58 -3.76
CA ALA A 158 18.59 -3.01 -3.58
C ALA A 158 17.48 -3.86 -4.23
N PHE A 159 16.23 -3.39 -4.18
CA PHE A 159 15.15 -4.04 -4.91
C PHE A 159 15.38 -4.02 -6.42
N LYS A 160 15.83 -2.91 -7.01
CA LYS A 160 16.20 -2.83 -8.43
C LYS A 160 17.35 -3.77 -8.77
N ALA A 161 18.33 -3.92 -7.88
CA ALA A 161 19.42 -4.90 -8.04
C ALA A 161 18.90 -6.35 -8.00
N ALA A 162 17.93 -6.64 -7.13
CA ALA A 162 17.27 -7.94 -7.07
C ALA A 162 16.47 -8.25 -8.35
N GLN A 163 15.77 -7.25 -8.92
CA GLN A 163 15.05 -7.40 -10.20
C GLN A 163 15.98 -7.79 -11.37
N LEU A 164 17.22 -7.32 -11.38
CA LEU A 164 18.22 -7.70 -12.39
C LEU A 164 18.59 -9.19 -12.33
N GLN A 165 18.38 -9.85 -11.19
CA GLN A 165 18.59 -11.29 -11.05
C GLN A 165 17.31 -12.08 -11.36
N SER A 166 16.18 -11.69 -10.77
CA SER A 166 14.87 -12.33 -10.96
C SER A 166 13.76 -11.45 -10.43
N GLU A 167 12.75 -11.18 -11.25
CA GLU A 167 11.54 -10.46 -10.83
C GLU A 167 10.80 -11.19 -9.69
N GLU A 168 10.73 -12.53 -9.77
CA GLU A 168 10.06 -13.34 -8.76
C GLU A 168 10.79 -13.23 -7.40
N LYS A 169 12.11 -13.42 -7.40
CA LYS A 169 12.93 -13.28 -6.18
C LYS A 169 12.92 -11.85 -5.64
N ALA A 170 12.84 -10.84 -6.50
CA ALA A 170 12.73 -9.44 -6.08
C ALA A 170 11.43 -9.18 -5.31
N VAL A 171 10.29 -9.76 -5.72
CA VAL A 171 9.03 -9.65 -4.98
C VAL A 171 9.13 -10.32 -3.61
N LEU A 172 9.76 -11.49 -3.52
CA LEU A 172 10.04 -12.15 -2.24
C LEU A 172 10.99 -11.31 -1.37
N PHE A 173 12.01 -10.73 -1.97
CA PHE A 173 12.95 -9.82 -1.30
C PHE A 173 12.26 -8.56 -0.76
N MET A 174 11.33 -7.96 -1.51
CA MET A 174 10.51 -6.86 -1.03
C MET A 174 9.69 -7.26 0.19
N ARG A 175 9.13 -8.48 0.17
CA ARG A 175 8.39 -9.00 1.32
C ARG A 175 9.27 -9.13 2.55
N GLU A 176 10.46 -9.71 2.42
CA GLU A 176 11.44 -9.82 3.50
C GLU A 176 11.81 -8.44 4.08
N LEU A 177 12.13 -7.47 3.22
CA LEU A 177 12.42 -6.10 3.65
C LEU A 177 11.27 -5.49 4.45
N ARG A 178 10.03 -5.68 3.99
CA ARG A 178 8.85 -5.18 4.68
C ARG A 178 8.62 -5.87 6.01
N GLU A 179 8.76 -7.18 6.10
CA GLU A 179 8.68 -7.91 7.36
C GLU A 179 9.77 -7.45 8.34
N MET A 180 10.99 -7.24 7.88
CA MET A 180 12.08 -6.75 8.69
C MET A 180 11.78 -5.36 9.29
N VAL A 181 11.28 -4.42 8.51
CA VAL A 181 11.06 -3.05 8.99
C VAL A 181 9.75 -2.91 9.76
N PHE A 182 8.67 -3.52 9.30
CA PHE A 182 7.36 -3.38 9.92
C PHE A 182 7.14 -4.29 11.14
N LEU A 183 7.80 -5.46 11.19
CA LEU A 183 7.55 -6.45 12.23
C LEU A 183 8.74 -6.67 13.15
N HIS A 184 9.96 -6.59 12.63
CA HIS A 184 11.17 -6.90 13.37
C HIS A 184 11.97 -5.67 13.80
N LYS A 185 11.48 -4.46 13.53
CA LYS A 185 12.14 -3.19 13.86
C LYS A 185 13.57 -3.11 13.34
N LYS A 186 13.81 -3.63 12.13
CA LYS A 186 15.13 -3.60 11.49
C LYS A 186 15.23 -2.44 10.53
N ASN A 187 16.26 -1.64 10.69
CA ASN A 187 16.57 -0.54 9.78
C ASN A 187 17.07 -1.09 8.45
N ILE A 188 16.18 -1.20 7.46
CA ILE A 188 16.49 -1.73 6.12
C ILE A 188 17.27 -0.76 5.23
N SER A 189 17.64 0.44 5.71
CA SER A 189 18.62 1.29 5.03
C SER A 189 20.05 0.84 5.27
N LYS A 190 20.27 -0.04 6.26
CA LYS A 190 21.60 -0.61 6.57
C LYS A 190 21.88 -1.80 5.66
N TRP A 191 23.04 -1.77 4.99
CA TRP A 191 23.47 -2.81 4.04
C TRP A 191 23.42 -4.23 4.63
N GLN A 192 23.80 -4.40 5.91
CA GLN A 192 23.76 -5.71 6.56
C GLN A 192 22.34 -6.31 6.62
N ASN A 193 21.31 -5.48 6.82
CA ASN A 193 19.92 -5.94 6.84
C ASN A 193 19.44 -6.26 5.42
N ILE A 194 19.85 -5.46 4.41
CA ILE A 194 19.61 -5.76 2.99
C ILE A 194 20.21 -7.13 2.62
N ILE A 195 21.46 -7.40 2.98
CA ILE A 195 22.11 -8.70 2.72
C ILE A 195 21.39 -9.85 3.44
N ASN A 196 20.91 -9.64 4.67
CA ASN A 196 20.19 -10.67 5.39
C ASN A 196 18.85 -11.01 4.68
N ALA A 197 18.09 -10.00 4.23
CA ALA A 197 16.90 -10.21 3.43
C ALA A 197 17.21 -10.95 2.10
N ALA A 198 18.29 -10.57 1.43
CA ALA A 198 18.72 -11.19 0.17
C ALA A 198 19.07 -12.67 0.33
N LYS A 199 19.73 -13.03 1.43
CA LYS A 199 20.05 -14.43 1.77
C LYS A 199 18.79 -15.28 1.96
N ASN A 200 17.77 -14.72 2.63
CA ASN A 200 16.52 -15.45 2.90
C ASN A 200 15.75 -15.84 1.63
N VAL A 201 15.98 -15.12 0.53
CA VAL A 201 15.36 -15.39 -0.79
C VAL A 201 16.36 -15.91 -1.82
N GLU A 202 17.53 -16.35 -1.37
CA GLU A 202 18.55 -16.99 -2.20
C GLU A 202 18.99 -16.14 -3.41
N LEU A 203 19.17 -14.83 -3.22
CA LEU A 203 19.83 -13.97 -4.21
C LEU A 203 21.34 -14.17 -4.17
N ASP A 204 21.99 -14.03 -5.33
CA ASP A 204 23.45 -13.95 -5.40
C ASP A 204 23.90 -12.62 -4.80
N LEU A 205 24.64 -12.69 -3.69
CA LEU A 205 25.02 -11.52 -2.90
C LEU A 205 26.11 -10.68 -3.57
N ASP A 206 27.04 -11.31 -4.25
CA ASP A 206 28.11 -10.62 -4.96
C ASP A 206 27.55 -9.87 -6.17
N GLN A 207 26.64 -10.52 -6.91
CA GLN A 207 25.94 -9.86 -8.01
C GLN A 207 25.00 -8.76 -7.51
N LEU A 208 24.30 -8.96 -6.38
CA LEU A 208 23.46 -7.94 -5.76
C LEU A 208 24.26 -6.69 -5.42
N GLN A 209 25.41 -6.84 -4.77
CA GLN A 209 26.28 -5.71 -4.43
C GLN A 209 26.78 -4.99 -5.69
N LYS A 210 27.27 -5.73 -6.67
CA LYS A 210 27.75 -5.18 -7.94
C LYS A 210 26.67 -4.37 -8.67
N ASP A 211 25.44 -4.91 -8.75
CA ASP A 211 24.34 -4.23 -9.40
C ASP A 211 23.83 -3.05 -8.57
N TYR A 212 23.79 -3.16 -7.23
CA TYR A 212 23.43 -2.09 -6.32
C TYR A 212 24.34 -0.86 -6.49
N GLU A 213 25.67 -1.08 -6.61
CA GLU A 213 26.65 0.01 -6.79
C GLU A 213 26.63 0.62 -8.20
N ASN A 214 25.99 -0.02 -9.18
CA ASN A 214 26.04 0.38 -10.59
C ASN A 214 24.65 0.50 -11.24
N LYS A 215 24.17 -0.56 -11.91
CA LYS A 215 22.97 -0.54 -12.75
C LYS A 215 21.70 -0.18 -11.99
N ALA A 216 21.54 -0.66 -10.76
CA ALA A 216 20.36 -0.44 -9.97
C ALA A 216 20.15 1.03 -9.61
N GLN A 217 21.22 1.82 -9.48
CA GLN A 217 21.14 3.28 -9.29
C GLN A 217 20.45 3.95 -10.47
N ILE A 218 20.81 3.53 -11.70
CA ILE A 218 20.24 4.08 -12.94
C ILE A 218 18.77 3.70 -13.04
N LEU A 219 18.43 2.41 -12.82
CA LEU A 219 17.06 1.92 -12.88
C LEU A 219 16.17 2.58 -11.82
N PHE A 220 16.68 2.83 -10.63
CA PHE A 220 15.96 3.56 -9.60
C PHE A 220 15.71 5.03 -10.02
N ALA A 221 16.72 5.69 -10.58
CA ALA A 221 16.55 7.05 -11.09
C ALA A 221 15.53 7.12 -12.25
N GLU A 222 15.47 6.08 -13.09
CA GLU A 222 14.43 5.93 -14.11
C GLU A 222 13.04 5.77 -13.52
N ASP A 223 12.89 4.97 -12.46
CA ASP A 223 11.62 4.82 -11.74
C ASP A 223 11.13 6.15 -11.15
N LEU A 224 12.02 6.94 -10.53
CA LEU A 224 11.69 8.27 -10.00
C LEU A 224 11.28 9.24 -11.11
N LYS A 225 11.96 9.18 -12.26
CA LYS A 225 11.62 9.98 -13.44
C LYS A 225 10.25 9.57 -13.98
N LEU A 226 9.98 8.27 -14.09
CA LEU A 226 8.71 7.73 -14.57
C LEU A 226 7.55 8.10 -13.63
N ALA A 227 7.75 8.01 -12.31
CA ALA A 227 6.76 8.46 -11.32
C ALA A 227 6.39 9.93 -11.53
N LYS A 228 7.39 10.79 -11.79
CA LYS A 228 7.17 12.19 -12.11
C LYS A 228 6.41 12.39 -13.42
N GLU A 229 6.79 11.68 -14.48
CA GLU A 229 6.15 11.76 -15.79
C GLU A 229 4.68 11.32 -15.75
N TYR A 230 4.36 10.33 -14.93
CA TYR A 230 2.99 9.82 -14.75
C TYR A 230 2.19 10.59 -13.69
N GLY A 231 2.75 11.66 -13.13
CA GLY A 231 2.06 12.49 -12.14
C GLY A 231 1.74 11.75 -10.85
N VAL A 232 2.53 10.74 -10.49
CA VAL A 232 2.36 10.00 -9.23
C VAL A 232 2.60 10.95 -8.06
N ARG A 233 1.61 11.08 -7.19
CA ARG A 233 1.63 12.00 -6.04
C ARG A 233 1.79 11.30 -4.71
N GLY A 234 1.65 9.98 -4.67
CA GLY A 234 1.76 9.20 -3.44
C GLY A 234 1.64 7.70 -3.71
N PHE A 235 1.78 6.92 -2.68
CA PHE A 235 1.78 5.46 -2.76
C PHE A 235 0.71 4.84 -1.83
N PRO A 236 0.14 3.71 -2.24
CA PRO A 236 0.29 3.01 -3.52
C PRO A 236 -0.37 3.76 -4.67
N THR A 237 0.21 3.72 -5.88
CA THR A 237 -0.44 4.12 -7.13
C THR A 237 -0.25 3.02 -8.16
N MET A 238 -1.34 2.58 -8.77
CA MET A 238 -1.33 1.52 -9.78
C MET A 238 -2.02 1.98 -11.05
N PHE A 239 -1.38 1.73 -12.17
CA PHE A 239 -1.97 1.90 -13.49
C PHE A 239 -2.17 0.52 -14.11
N PHE A 240 -3.42 0.15 -14.32
CA PHE A 240 -3.80 -1.04 -15.09
C PHE A 240 -3.84 -0.63 -16.56
N VAL A 241 -3.05 -1.28 -17.40
CA VAL A 241 -2.91 -0.89 -18.81
C VAL A 241 -2.95 -2.12 -19.71
N ASP A 242 -3.51 -1.94 -20.92
CA ASP A 242 -3.43 -2.95 -21.98
C ASP A 242 -2.43 -2.55 -23.07
N ASN A 243 -2.21 -3.45 -24.03
CA ASN A 243 -1.30 -3.22 -25.17
C ASN A 243 -1.84 -2.18 -26.18
N LYS A 244 -3.06 -1.63 -25.97
CA LYS A 244 -3.66 -0.60 -26.83
C LYS A 244 -3.56 0.81 -26.24
N GLY A 245 -3.03 0.92 -25.01
CA GLY A 245 -2.91 2.18 -24.28
C GLY A 245 -4.15 2.54 -23.45
N ASN A 246 -5.17 1.66 -23.35
CA ASN A 246 -6.23 1.86 -22.39
C ASN A 246 -5.65 1.73 -20.99
N ASN A 247 -6.07 2.61 -20.08
CA ASN A 247 -5.57 2.58 -18.72
C ASN A 247 -6.65 2.93 -17.71
N GLU A 248 -6.50 2.39 -16.51
CA GLU A 248 -7.31 2.66 -15.32
C GLU A 248 -6.40 2.83 -14.13
N MET A 249 -6.61 3.87 -13.31
CA MET A 249 -5.76 4.17 -12.16
C MET A 249 -6.47 3.82 -10.85
N VAL A 250 -5.77 3.06 -9.99
CA VAL A 250 -6.14 2.84 -8.59
C VAL A 250 -5.14 3.59 -7.72
N TYR A 251 -5.62 4.61 -7.01
CA TYR A 251 -4.81 5.49 -6.18
C TYR A 251 -5.13 5.29 -4.70
N GLY A 252 -4.09 5.15 -3.89
CA GLY A 252 -4.21 4.90 -2.45
C GLY A 252 -4.64 3.47 -2.11
N SER A 253 -4.87 3.24 -0.83
CA SER A 253 -5.42 1.98 -0.34
C SER A 253 -6.90 1.92 -0.67
N GLN A 254 -7.29 0.95 -1.47
CA GLN A 254 -8.66 0.74 -1.92
C GLN A 254 -9.16 -0.66 -1.52
N PRO A 255 -10.48 -0.87 -1.41
CA PRO A 255 -11.03 -2.21 -1.24
C PRO A 255 -10.73 -3.07 -2.47
N TYR A 256 -10.70 -4.40 -2.29
CA TYR A 256 -10.39 -5.34 -3.36
C TYR A 256 -11.23 -5.14 -4.63
N SER A 257 -12.50 -4.77 -4.48
CA SER A 257 -13.40 -4.50 -5.61
C SER A 257 -12.90 -3.41 -6.57
N SER A 258 -12.09 -2.46 -6.11
CA SER A 258 -11.50 -1.42 -6.97
C SER A 258 -10.44 -2.01 -7.92
N TYR A 259 -9.62 -2.92 -7.43
CA TYR A 259 -8.61 -3.62 -8.25
C TYR A 259 -9.26 -4.56 -9.25
N GLU A 260 -10.29 -5.29 -8.81
CA GLU A 260 -11.09 -6.15 -9.68
C GLU A 260 -11.81 -5.35 -10.77
N SER A 261 -12.43 -4.23 -10.41
CA SER A 261 -13.10 -3.33 -11.37
C SER A 261 -12.13 -2.76 -12.40
N ALA A 262 -10.93 -2.33 -11.97
CA ALA A 262 -9.90 -1.86 -12.89
C ALA A 262 -9.45 -2.97 -13.85
N THR A 263 -9.25 -4.20 -13.35
CA THR A 263 -8.94 -5.37 -14.17
C THR A 263 -10.02 -5.64 -15.23
N LEU A 264 -11.28 -5.64 -14.83
CA LEU A 264 -12.43 -5.88 -15.72
C LEU A 264 -12.67 -4.71 -16.69
N SER A 265 -12.37 -3.48 -16.30
CA SER A 265 -12.44 -2.31 -17.18
C SER A 265 -11.44 -2.43 -18.36
N ILE A 266 -10.22 -2.87 -18.07
CA ILE A 266 -9.16 -3.02 -19.07
C ILE A 266 -9.38 -4.29 -19.93
N PHE A 267 -9.83 -5.39 -19.32
CA PHE A 267 -10.05 -6.64 -20.03
C PHE A 267 -11.39 -7.30 -19.63
N PRO A 268 -12.51 -6.84 -20.23
CA PRO A 268 -13.86 -7.25 -19.80
C PRO A 268 -14.16 -8.75 -19.93
N THR A 269 -13.39 -9.50 -20.74
CA THR A 269 -13.59 -10.94 -20.95
C THR A 269 -12.69 -11.80 -20.07
N VAL A 270 -11.86 -11.20 -19.22
CA VAL A 270 -11.01 -11.94 -18.29
C VAL A 270 -11.87 -12.77 -17.33
N LYS A 271 -11.46 -14.00 -17.10
CA LYS A 271 -12.13 -14.89 -16.15
C LYS A 271 -11.34 -14.92 -14.87
N LYS A 272 -12.07 -14.80 -13.77
CA LYS A 272 -11.55 -14.99 -12.44
C LYS A 272 -11.21 -16.47 -12.23
N GLU A 273 -10.01 -16.74 -11.73
CA GLU A 273 -9.57 -18.08 -11.37
C GLU A 273 -10.06 -18.44 -9.97
N GLU A 274 -10.48 -19.66 -9.81
CA GLU A 274 -10.74 -20.24 -8.50
C GLU A 274 -9.44 -20.78 -7.90
N TYR A 275 -9.21 -20.50 -6.63
CA TYR A 275 -8.06 -21.01 -5.89
C TYR A 275 -8.51 -21.72 -4.61
N SER A 276 -7.71 -22.66 -4.13
CA SER A 276 -7.98 -23.35 -2.88
C SER A 276 -7.76 -22.43 -1.68
N LYS A 277 -8.76 -22.36 -0.78
CA LYS A 277 -8.80 -21.47 0.39
C LYS A 277 -8.35 -22.17 1.68
N ASP A 278 -7.96 -23.46 1.59
CA ASP A 278 -7.39 -24.15 2.73
C ASP A 278 -6.02 -23.58 3.13
N TRP A 279 -5.66 -23.77 4.38
CA TRP A 279 -4.43 -23.17 4.91
C TRP A 279 -3.16 -23.72 4.26
N GLU A 280 -3.12 -25.01 3.90
CA GLU A 280 -1.97 -25.62 3.24
C GLU A 280 -1.70 -24.97 1.89
N SER A 281 -2.75 -24.79 1.09
CA SER A 281 -2.66 -24.15 -0.23
C SER A 281 -2.27 -22.67 -0.12
N LEU A 282 -2.82 -21.94 0.86
CA LEU A 282 -2.48 -20.54 1.06
C LEU A 282 -1.01 -20.37 1.50
N PHE A 283 -0.53 -21.18 2.45
CA PHE A 283 0.86 -21.11 2.88
C PHE A 283 1.86 -21.72 1.88
N ARG A 284 1.40 -22.57 0.95
CA ARG A 284 2.22 -22.99 -0.20
C ARG A 284 2.42 -21.85 -1.22
N ASN A 285 1.42 -21.00 -1.40
CA ASN A 285 1.54 -19.82 -2.26
C ASN A 285 2.33 -18.68 -1.59
N PHE A 286 2.21 -18.55 -0.26
CA PHE A 286 2.81 -17.45 0.50
C PHE A 286 3.42 -17.99 1.80
N ASN A 287 4.74 -17.98 1.90
CA ASN A 287 5.47 -18.53 3.05
C ASN A 287 5.06 -17.90 4.39
N SER A 288 4.54 -16.66 4.37
CA SER A 288 4.10 -15.93 5.55
C SER A 288 2.77 -15.21 5.28
N LEU A 289 1.90 -15.20 6.29
CA LEU A 289 0.61 -14.50 6.26
C LEU A 289 0.33 -13.81 7.59
N THR A 290 -0.11 -12.57 7.53
CA THR A 290 -0.73 -11.89 8.67
C THR A 290 -2.17 -12.38 8.86
N LEU A 291 -2.79 -12.06 10.00
CA LEU A 291 -4.19 -12.39 10.23
C LEU A 291 -5.11 -11.81 9.15
N LYS A 292 -4.87 -10.55 8.76
CA LYS A 292 -5.65 -9.87 7.73
C LYS A 292 -5.52 -10.57 6.38
N GLU A 293 -4.30 -10.91 5.97
CA GLU A 293 -4.06 -11.63 4.72
C GLU A 293 -4.75 -12.99 4.72
N PHE A 294 -4.57 -13.78 5.78
CA PHE A 294 -5.20 -15.10 5.86
C PHE A 294 -6.72 -15.01 5.82
N SER A 295 -7.32 -14.09 6.57
CA SER A 295 -8.77 -13.87 6.60
C SER A 295 -9.33 -13.50 5.22
N GLU A 296 -8.68 -12.59 4.49
CA GLU A 296 -9.10 -12.16 3.15
C GLU A 296 -8.95 -13.27 2.10
N LEU A 297 -7.87 -14.04 2.17
CA LEU A 297 -7.57 -15.08 1.18
C LEU A 297 -8.37 -16.37 1.44
N SER A 298 -8.58 -16.74 2.70
CA SER A 298 -9.40 -17.92 3.05
C SER A 298 -10.90 -17.64 2.97
N ASN A 299 -11.30 -16.36 2.91
CA ASN A 299 -12.70 -15.92 3.03
C ASN A 299 -13.35 -16.33 4.38
N MET A 300 -12.53 -16.48 5.41
CA MET A 300 -12.97 -16.77 6.78
C MET A 300 -13.10 -15.48 7.60
N GLY A 301 -13.97 -15.48 8.59
CA GLY A 301 -14.04 -14.38 9.56
C GLY A 301 -12.74 -14.24 10.36
N LYS A 302 -12.40 -12.99 10.77
CA LYS A 302 -11.15 -12.69 11.51
C LYS A 302 -10.96 -13.58 12.75
N SER A 303 -11.99 -13.72 13.57
CA SER A 303 -11.92 -14.54 14.80
C SER A 303 -11.72 -16.04 14.52
N GLU A 304 -12.35 -16.55 13.46
CA GLU A 304 -12.20 -17.94 13.02
C GLU A 304 -10.81 -18.18 12.45
N SER A 305 -10.30 -17.24 11.64
CA SER A 305 -8.95 -17.26 11.08
C SER A 305 -7.89 -17.27 12.18
N GLU A 306 -8.02 -16.42 13.20
CA GLU A 306 -7.08 -16.35 14.31
C GLU A 306 -7.06 -17.66 15.10
N LYS A 307 -8.24 -18.21 15.40
CA LYS A 307 -8.36 -19.49 16.10
C LYS A 307 -7.68 -20.62 15.32
N LEU A 308 -7.91 -20.71 14.02
CA LEU A 308 -7.27 -21.73 13.18
C LEU A 308 -5.75 -21.57 13.13
N LEU A 309 -5.27 -20.34 12.93
CA LEU A 309 -3.83 -20.05 12.87
C LEU A 309 -3.12 -20.37 14.19
N ASP A 310 -3.75 -20.07 15.33
CA ASP A 310 -3.20 -20.39 16.64
C ASP A 310 -3.27 -21.90 16.95
N GLU A 311 -4.28 -22.61 16.45
CA GLU A 311 -4.32 -24.07 16.50
C GLU A 311 -3.18 -24.69 15.68
N LEU A 312 -2.94 -24.19 14.45
CA LEU A 312 -1.85 -24.65 13.60
C LEU A 312 -0.48 -24.34 14.21
N TYR A 313 -0.33 -23.19 14.86
CA TYR A 313 0.87 -22.85 15.63
C TYR A 313 1.08 -23.84 16.79
N SER A 314 0.03 -24.15 17.56
CA SER A 314 0.12 -25.12 18.68
C SER A 314 0.48 -26.54 18.23
N LYS A 315 0.16 -26.89 16.97
CA LYS A 315 0.51 -28.15 16.30
C LYS A 315 1.85 -28.10 15.57
N GLU A 316 2.63 -27.05 15.76
CA GLU A 316 3.95 -26.85 15.13
C GLU A 316 3.92 -26.80 13.60
N LYS A 317 2.73 -26.69 12.96
CA LYS A 317 2.59 -26.53 11.51
C LYS A 317 3.02 -25.14 11.04
N LEU A 318 2.85 -24.12 11.88
CA LEU A 318 3.23 -22.75 11.66
C LEU A 318 4.17 -22.27 12.78
N LYS A 319 5.04 -21.31 12.46
CA LYS A 319 5.73 -20.45 13.43
C LYS A 319 4.92 -19.16 13.58
N LYS A 320 5.00 -18.52 14.74
CA LYS A 320 4.33 -17.25 15.02
C LYS A 320 5.35 -16.20 15.46
N VAL A 321 5.34 -15.06 14.80
CA VAL A 321 6.06 -13.84 15.21
C VAL A 321 5.03 -12.86 15.74
N THR A 322 5.20 -12.43 17.00
CA THR A 322 4.28 -11.49 17.64
C THR A 322 4.95 -10.12 17.76
N THR A 323 4.25 -9.07 17.35
CA THR A 323 4.61 -7.67 17.54
C THR A 323 3.61 -6.99 18.46
N LYS A 324 3.83 -5.73 18.86
CA LYS A 324 2.88 -4.98 19.68
C LYS A 324 1.51 -4.77 19.00
N ASN A 325 1.47 -4.80 17.67
CA ASN A 325 0.27 -4.46 16.88
C ASN A 325 -0.27 -5.63 16.03
N GLY A 326 0.10 -6.87 16.34
CA GLY A 326 -0.40 -8.07 15.67
C GLY A 326 0.66 -9.14 15.47
N SER A 327 0.33 -10.16 14.67
CA SER A 327 1.19 -11.31 14.46
C SER A 327 1.33 -11.67 13.00
N LEU A 328 2.43 -12.35 12.70
CA LEU A 328 2.72 -13.01 11.43
C LEU A 328 2.83 -14.51 11.67
N TRP A 329 2.19 -15.31 10.85
CA TRP A 329 2.36 -16.76 10.82
C TRP A 329 3.20 -17.15 9.61
N ILE A 330 4.14 -18.06 9.81
CA ILE A 330 5.13 -18.49 8.81
C ILE A 330 5.05 -20.00 8.72
N ILE A 331 5.04 -20.55 7.50
CA ILE A 331 5.04 -22.00 7.28
C ILE A 331 6.26 -22.67 7.90
N ASN A 332 6.04 -23.81 8.55
CA ASN A 332 7.13 -24.64 9.04
C ASN A 332 7.50 -25.69 7.98
N LEU A 333 8.49 -25.37 7.14
CA LEU A 333 8.90 -26.21 6.01
C LEU A 333 9.44 -27.58 6.38
N THR A 334 9.69 -27.88 7.66
CA THR A 334 10.18 -29.19 8.10
C THR A 334 9.08 -30.25 8.22
N GLU A 335 7.81 -29.87 7.99
CA GLU A 335 6.62 -30.67 8.27
C GLU A 335 5.72 -30.92 7.04
N ILE A 336 6.17 -30.52 5.81
CA ILE A 336 5.43 -30.73 4.56
C ILE A 336 6.07 -31.84 3.74
#